data_a3a9fb6377e88589ce51af3773bafe63
#
_entry.id   a3a9fb6377e88589ce51af3773bafe63
#
_cell.length_a   1.000
_cell.length_b   1.000
_cell.length_c   1.000
_cell.angle_alpha   90.00
_cell.angle_beta   90.00
_cell.angle_gamma   90.00
#
_symmetry.space_group_name_H-M   'P 1'
#
loop_
_entity.id
_entity.type
_entity.pdbx_description
1 polymer ?
#
loop_
_entity_poly.entity_id
_entity_poly.type
_entity_poly.pdbx_seq_one_letter_code
_entity_poly.pdbx_strand_id
1 'polypeptide(L)'
;MQGTLFPFVKVGMQKVNLTPTVTVVDGKKVMTPNAPVYVYDTSGPFSDPNIEIDLKKGLPRMRESWITSRGDVEQLPSITSEYGKMRRDDHSLDHLRFEHIALPYRAKEGHCCTQMCYAKQGIVTPEMEYVAIRENMNCKELGIDTYITPEFVRDEIAAGRAVLPANINHPESEPMV
;
A
#
# COMPACT_ATOMS: atom_id res chain seq x y z
N MET A 1 -9.60 -6.98 -0.39
CA MET A 1 -9.61 -7.34 -1.84
C MET A 1 -8.24 -7.83 -2.26
N GLN A 2 -8.13 -8.64 -3.30
CA GLN A 2 -6.88 -9.29 -3.72
C GLN A 2 -6.55 -8.94 -5.16
N GLY A 3 -5.25 -8.79 -5.47
CA GLY A 3 -4.76 -8.51 -6.82
C GLY A 3 -4.98 -9.66 -7.80
N THR A 4 -5.12 -9.33 -9.06
CA THR A 4 -5.28 -10.27 -10.18
C THR A 4 -3.98 -10.50 -10.93
N LEU A 5 -3.19 -9.44 -11.13
CA LEU A 5 -1.85 -9.53 -11.73
C LEU A 5 -0.84 -10.03 -10.69
N PHE A 6 -0.97 -9.55 -9.46
CA PHE A 6 -0.13 -9.95 -8.34
C PHE A 6 -0.99 -10.53 -7.21
N PRO A 7 -1.27 -11.85 -7.20
CA PRO A 7 -2.18 -12.47 -6.23
C PRO A 7 -1.75 -12.32 -4.75
N PHE A 8 -0.50 -11.96 -4.50
CA PHE A 8 0.00 -11.65 -3.15
C PHE A 8 -0.35 -10.24 -2.68
N VAL A 9 -0.78 -9.33 -3.58
CA VAL A 9 -1.28 -8.00 -3.22
C VAL A 9 -2.65 -8.14 -2.56
N LYS A 10 -2.77 -7.61 -1.36
CA LYS A 10 -4.03 -7.60 -0.60
C LYS A 10 -4.29 -6.19 -0.09
N VAL A 11 -5.48 -5.68 -0.36
CA VAL A 11 -5.94 -4.36 0.10
C VAL A 11 -6.99 -4.56 1.17
N GLY A 12 -6.74 -4.04 2.37
CA GLY A 12 -7.66 -4.10 3.51
C GLY A 12 -8.90 -3.24 3.25
N MET A 13 -10.08 -3.80 3.49
CA MET A 13 -11.36 -3.11 3.34
C MET A 13 -12.26 -3.43 4.51
N GLN A 14 -12.99 -2.43 4.99
CA GLN A 14 -14.08 -2.62 5.92
C GLN A 14 -15.41 -2.67 5.18
N LYS A 15 -16.20 -3.69 5.48
CA LYS A 15 -17.56 -3.85 4.93
C LYS A 15 -18.57 -3.24 5.90
N VAL A 16 -19.19 -2.14 5.50
CA VAL A 16 -20.23 -1.46 6.26
C VAL A 16 -21.60 -1.92 5.76
N ASN A 17 -22.32 -2.66 6.59
CA ASN A 17 -23.69 -3.07 6.27
C ASN A 17 -24.65 -1.90 6.54
N LEU A 18 -25.44 -1.55 5.54
CA LEU A 18 -26.44 -0.48 5.64
C LEU A 18 -27.77 -1.02 6.15
N THR A 19 -28.51 -0.18 6.89
CA THR A 19 -29.88 -0.51 7.30
C THR A 19 -30.79 -0.53 6.08
N PRO A 20 -31.79 -1.43 6.02
CA PRO A 20 -32.75 -1.47 4.92
C PRO A 20 -33.51 -0.14 4.77
N THR A 21 -33.78 0.24 3.53
CA THR A 21 -34.67 1.36 3.23
C THR A 21 -36.11 0.96 3.50
N VAL A 22 -36.84 1.77 4.26
CA VAL A 22 -38.25 1.56 4.56
C VAL A 22 -39.10 2.50 3.69
N THR A 23 -39.92 1.93 2.81
CA THR A 23 -40.89 2.65 2.00
C THR A 23 -42.31 2.26 2.40
N VAL A 24 -43.29 3.16 2.21
CA VAL A 24 -44.69 2.84 2.43
C VAL A 24 -45.37 2.73 1.06
N VAL A 25 -45.87 1.54 0.75
CA VAL A 25 -46.61 1.23 -0.47
C VAL A 25 -47.98 0.74 -0.05
N ASP A 26 -49.03 1.38 -0.50
CA ASP A 26 -50.43 1.05 -0.17
C ASP A 26 -50.68 0.94 1.35
N GLY A 27 -50.08 1.86 2.13
CA GLY A 27 -50.23 1.90 3.60
C GLY A 27 -49.41 0.82 4.35
N LYS A 28 -48.67 -0.04 3.62
CA LYS A 28 -47.82 -1.09 4.22
C LYS A 28 -46.33 -0.71 4.14
N LYS A 29 -45.61 -0.96 5.22
CA LYS A 29 -44.16 -0.77 5.25
C LYS A 29 -43.48 -1.90 4.44
N VAL A 30 -42.70 -1.51 3.45
CA VAL A 30 -41.86 -2.42 2.65
C VAL A 30 -40.42 -2.11 2.99
N MET A 31 -39.65 -3.15 3.38
CA MET A 31 -38.23 -3.03 3.69
C MET A 31 -37.41 -3.56 2.51
N THR A 32 -36.59 -2.68 1.93
CA THR A 32 -35.70 -3.06 0.82
C THR A 32 -34.26 -3.11 1.37
N PRO A 33 -33.56 -4.27 1.28
CA PRO A 33 -32.16 -4.36 1.68
C PRO A 33 -31.27 -3.43 0.84
N ASN A 34 -30.34 -2.77 1.50
CA ASN A 34 -29.31 -1.97 0.83
C ASN A 34 -28.03 -2.79 0.65
N ALA A 35 -27.33 -2.59 -0.45
CA ALA A 35 -26.02 -3.15 -0.65
C ALA A 35 -25.03 -2.61 0.40
N PRO A 36 -24.08 -3.41 0.86
CA PRO A 36 -23.03 -2.92 1.76
C PRO A 36 -22.10 -1.95 1.04
N VAL A 37 -21.54 -1.00 1.80
CA VAL A 37 -20.49 -0.10 1.32
C VAL A 37 -19.13 -0.61 1.79
N TYR A 38 -18.17 -0.63 0.89
CA TYR A 38 -16.79 -0.96 1.22
C TYR A 38 -15.99 0.32 1.36
N VAL A 39 -15.27 0.45 2.48
CA VAL A 39 -14.36 1.56 2.74
C VAL A 39 -12.95 1.02 2.96
N TYR A 40 -11.97 1.80 2.53
CA TYR A 40 -10.58 1.45 2.75
C TYR A 40 -10.28 1.38 4.25
N ASP A 41 -9.61 0.29 4.67
CA ASP A 41 -9.24 0.12 6.08
C ASP A 41 -7.93 0.88 6.37
N THR A 42 -8.08 2.07 6.96
CA THR A 42 -6.94 2.91 7.35
C THR A 42 -6.21 2.40 8.59
N SER A 43 -6.72 1.37 9.26
CA SER A 43 -6.06 0.77 10.42
C SER A 43 -4.84 -0.06 10.03
N GLY A 44 -4.70 -0.41 8.75
CA GLY A 44 -3.57 -1.19 8.24
C GLY A 44 -3.43 -2.53 8.97
N PRO A 45 -2.22 -2.86 9.46
CA PRO A 45 -1.99 -4.16 10.10
C PRO A 45 -2.67 -4.32 11.47
N PHE A 46 -3.16 -3.24 12.08
CA PHE A 46 -3.81 -3.32 13.40
C PHE A 46 -5.18 -4.03 13.38
N SER A 47 -5.82 -4.09 12.23
CA SER A 47 -7.10 -4.79 12.05
C SER A 47 -6.95 -6.20 11.43
N ASP A 48 -5.74 -6.60 11.02
CA ASP A 48 -5.49 -7.94 10.49
C ASP A 48 -5.26 -8.94 11.63
N PRO A 49 -6.17 -9.92 11.85
CA PRO A 49 -6.05 -10.88 12.94
C PRO A 49 -4.85 -11.85 12.79
N ASN A 50 -4.21 -11.89 11.62
CA ASN A 50 -3.05 -12.72 11.37
C ASN A 50 -1.71 -12.01 11.63
N ILE A 51 -1.75 -10.74 12.01
CA ILE A 51 -0.56 -9.93 12.24
C ILE A 51 -0.45 -9.62 13.73
N GLU A 52 0.66 -10.02 14.33
CA GLU A 52 1.04 -9.61 15.68
C GLU A 52 1.91 -8.36 15.61
N ILE A 53 1.46 -7.30 16.27
CA ILE A 53 2.17 -6.02 16.32
C ILE A 53 3.12 -6.01 17.51
N ASP A 54 4.42 -5.90 17.24
CA ASP A 54 5.46 -5.67 18.23
C ASP A 54 6.00 -4.24 18.10
N LEU A 55 5.71 -3.42 19.09
CA LEU A 55 6.11 -2.00 19.08
C LEU A 55 7.62 -1.79 19.00
N LYS A 56 8.43 -2.78 19.41
CA LYS A 56 9.90 -2.71 19.31
C LYS A 56 10.40 -3.04 17.93
N LYS A 57 9.72 -3.93 17.21
CA LYS A 57 10.06 -4.33 15.84
C LYS A 57 9.46 -3.39 14.79
N GLY A 58 8.44 -2.62 15.16
CA GLY A 58 7.72 -1.72 14.25
C GLY A 58 6.67 -2.46 13.42
N LEU A 59 6.14 -1.77 12.41
CA LEU A 59 5.10 -2.29 11.53
C LEU A 59 5.66 -3.37 10.58
N PRO A 60 4.82 -4.34 10.17
CA PRO A 60 5.19 -5.33 9.17
C PRO A 60 5.64 -4.69 7.86
N ARG A 61 6.75 -5.16 7.32
CA ARG A 61 7.35 -4.64 6.07
C ARG A 61 6.66 -5.26 4.85
N MET A 62 5.39 -4.94 4.63
CA MET A 62 4.50 -5.61 3.66
C MET A 62 5.01 -5.56 2.22
N ARG A 63 5.70 -4.49 1.81
CA ARG A 63 6.23 -4.31 0.45
C ARG A 63 7.68 -4.78 0.29
N GLU A 64 8.33 -5.28 1.32
CA GLU A 64 9.74 -5.68 1.24
C GLU A 64 9.98 -6.76 0.18
N SER A 65 9.13 -7.80 0.17
CA SER A 65 9.20 -8.84 -0.86
C SER A 65 8.92 -8.31 -2.26
N TRP A 66 8.02 -7.33 -2.41
CA TRP A 66 7.74 -6.71 -3.70
C TRP A 66 8.96 -5.94 -4.23
N ILE A 67 9.64 -5.22 -3.32
CA ILE A 67 10.84 -4.42 -3.65
C ILE A 67 12.00 -5.35 -4.00
N THR A 68 12.29 -6.35 -3.17
CA THR A 68 13.46 -7.21 -3.34
C THR A 68 13.34 -8.17 -4.52
N SER A 69 12.11 -8.64 -4.84
CA SER A 69 11.87 -9.55 -5.97
C SER A 69 12.16 -8.93 -7.34
N ARG A 70 12.15 -7.60 -7.45
CA ARG A 70 12.53 -6.90 -8.69
C ARG A 70 14.02 -7.00 -9.01
N GLY A 71 14.86 -7.29 -8.01
CA GLY A 71 16.29 -7.54 -8.20
C GLY A 71 17.15 -6.30 -8.50
N ASP A 72 16.57 -5.11 -8.46
CA ASP A 72 17.18 -3.82 -8.82
C ASP A 72 17.67 -3.02 -7.61
N VAL A 73 17.48 -3.53 -6.41
CA VAL A 73 17.96 -2.94 -5.16
C VAL A 73 18.99 -3.83 -4.48
N GLU A 74 19.83 -3.21 -3.67
CA GLU A 74 20.75 -3.88 -2.76
C GLU A 74 20.59 -3.33 -1.35
N GLN A 75 20.73 -4.19 -0.34
CA GLN A 75 20.73 -3.74 1.03
C GLN A 75 22.14 -3.25 1.40
N LEU A 76 22.22 -2.07 1.99
CA LEU A 76 23.49 -1.51 2.43
C LEU A 76 23.98 -2.20 3.71
N PRO A 77 25.30 -2.37 3.88
CA PRO A 77 25.85 -3.01 5.08
C PRO A 77 25.75 -2.14 6.34
N SER A 78 25.46 -0.85 6.18
CA SER A 78 25.32 0.10 7.29
C SER A 78 24.57 1.35 6.87
N ILE A 79 24.20 2.19 7.86
CA ILE A 79 23.70 3.54 7.62
C ILE A 79 24.83 4.38 7.03
N THR A 80 24.57 5.04 5.89
CA THR A 80 25.58 5.79 5.13
C THR A 80 25.48 7.30 5.29
N SER A 81 24.35 7.84 5.74
CA SER A 81 24.19 9.29 5.97
C SER A 81 25.07 9.78 7.12
N GLU A 82 25.65 10.96 6.98
CA GLU A 82 26.47 11.56 8.05
C GLU A 82 25.67 11.75 9.34
N TYR A 83 24.44 12.24 9.23
CA TYR A 83 23.55 12.37 10.37
C TYR A 83 23.27 11.01 11.04
N GLY A 84 23.01 9.97 10.28
CA GLY A 84 22.77 8.62 10.82
C GLY A 84 24.00 8.06 11.54
N LYS A 85 25.22 8.30 11.02
CA LYS A 85 26.47 7.93 11.67
C LYS A 85 26.67 8.69 12.97
N MET A 86 26.53 10.01 12.94
CA MET A 86 26.62 10.86 14.12
C MET A 86 25.64 10.42 15.22
N ARG A 87 24.40 10.13 14.85
CA ARG A 87 23.38 9.65 15.81
C ARG A 87 23.70 8.28 16.37
N ARG A 88 24.28 7.38 15.58
CA ARG A 88 24.70 6.06 16.04
C ARG A 88 25.88 6.13 16.99
N ASP A 89 26.81 7.05 16.74
CA ASP A 89 28.03 7.23 17.53
C ASP A 89 27.79 7.98 18.85
N ASP A 90 26.61 8.60 19.01
CA ASP A 90 26.18 9.26 20.24
C ASP A 90 25.60 8.26 21.24
N HIS A 91 26.44 7.72 22.09
CA HIS A 91 26.08 6.73 23.11
C HIS A 91 25.15 7.26 24.22
N SER A 92 24.98 8.57 24.34
CA SER A 92 24.05 9.16 25.33
C SER A 92 22.59 8.79 25.06
N LEU A 93 22.28 8.38 23.83
CA LEU A 93 20.95 8.08 23.35
C LEU A 93 20.69 6.56 23.17
N ASP A 94 21.62 5.69 23.61
CA ASP A 94 21.48 4.24 23.42
C ASP A 94 20.19 3.68 24.05
N HIS A 95 19.76 4.25 25.18
CA HIS A 95 18.53 3.86 25.86
C HIS A 95 17.24 4.16 25.06
N LEU A 96 17.30 5.01 24.02
CA LEU A 96 16.19 5.34 23.12
C LEU A 96 16.20 4.53 21.81
N ARG A 97 17.25 3.70 21.60
CA ARG A 97 17.39 2.96 20.34
C ARG A 97 16.70 1.62 20.41
N PHE A 98 16.15 1.22 19.29
CA PHE A 98 15.67 -0.14 19.08
C PHE A 98 16.73 -0.96 18.36
N GLU A 99 16.91 -2.21 18.78
CA GLU A 99 17.93 -3.11 18.23
C GLU A 99 17.61 -3.57 16.80
N HIS A 100 16.36 -3.44 16.37
CA HIS A 100 15.85 -3.99 15.10
C HIS A 100 15.69 -2.94 14.01
N ILE A 101 16.59 -1.96 13.91
CA ILE A 101 16.59 -1.02 12.79
C ILE A 101 17.02 -1.76 11.53
N ALA A 102 16.10 -1.88 10.56
CA ALA A 102 16.41 -2.47 9.27
C ALA A 102 17.43 -1.61 8.51
N LEU A 103 18.43 -2.28 7.91
CA LEU A 103 19.40 -1.61 7.07
C LEU A 103 18.75 -1.08 5.79
N PRO A 104 19.15 0.11 5.30
CA PRO A 104 18.54 0.73 4.16
C PRO A 104 18.85 0.00 2.85
N TYR A 105 17.92 0.08 1.91
CA TYR A 105 18.11 -0.29 0.52
C TYR A 105 18.53 0.90 -0.32
N ARG A 106 19.27 0.64 -1.39
CA ARG A 106 19.49 1.57 -2.50
C ARG A 106 19.37 0.86 -3.83
N ALA A 107 19.16 1.62 -4.91
CA ALA A 107 19.23 1.06 -6.25
C ALA A 107 20.64 0.55 -6.53
N LYS A 108 20.75 -0.61 -7.21
CA LYS A 108 22.02 -1.11 -7.72
C LYS A 108 22.58 -0.14 -8.76
N GLU A 109 23.89 -0.21 -8.99
CA GLU A 109 24.53 0.60 -10.02
C GLU A 109 23.89 0.37 -11.41
N GLY A 110 23.56 1.44 -12.11
CA GLY A 110 22.88 1.39 -13.39
C GLY A 110 21.39 1.09 -13.35
N HIS A 111 20.80 0.89 -12.17
CA HIS A 111 19.38 0.63 -11.97
C HIS A 111 18.64 1.83 -11.36
N CYS A 112 17.33 1.87 -11.60
CA CYS A 112 16.44 2.83 -10.97
C CYS A 112 15.26 2.09 -10.35
N CYS A 113 14.93 2.41 -9.09
CA CYS A 113 13.90 1.74 -8.30
C CYS A 113 12.68 2.64 -8.00
N THR A 114 12.48 3.71 -8.79
CA THR A 114 11.32 4.60 -8.61
C THR A 114 10.13 4.13 -9.43
N GLN A 115 8.90 4.38 -8.94
CA GLN A 115 7.68 4.03 -9.66
C GLN A 115 7.61 4.71 -11.04
N MET A 116 8.08 5.95 -11.15
CA MET A 116 8.20 6.67 -12.42
C MET A 116 9.13 5.95 -13.40
N CYS A 117 10.24 5.40 -12.93
CA CYS A 117 11.17 4.67 -13.79
C CYS A 117 10.54 3.40 -14.35
N TYR A 118 9.87 2.60 -13.52
CA TYR A 118 9.12 1.42 -13.96
C TYR A 118 8.02 1.79 -14.95
N ALA A 119 7.25 2.81 -14.63
CA ALA A 119 6.16 3.28 -15.48
C ALA A 119 6.66 3.67 -16.89
N LYS A 120 7.76 4.43 -16.98
CA LYS A 120 8.38 4.81 -18.28
C LYS A 120 8.94 3.63 -19.06
N GLN A 121 9.25 2.53 -18.38
CA GLN A 121 9.66 1.27 -19.01
C GLN A 121 8.46 0.37 -19.40
N GLY A 122 7.24 0.82 -19.17
CA GLY A 122 6.02 0.04 -19.42
C GLY A 122 5.77 -1.06 -18.40
N ILE A 123 6.47 -1.05 -17.26
CA ILE A 123 6.37 -2.07 -16.22
C ILE A 123 5.26 -1.69 -15.25
N VAL A 124 4.28 -2.59 -15.05
CA VAL A 124 3.30 -2.51 -13.97
C VAL A 124 3.90 -3.11 -12.71
N THR A 125 3.80 -2.40 -11.59
CA THR A 125 4.30 -2.85 -10.29
C THR A 125 3.15 -3.29 -9.38
N PRO A 126 3.42 -4.11 -8.34
CA PRO A 126 2.42 -4.45 -7.32
C PRO A 126 1.81 -3.22 -6.64
N GLU A 127 2.59 -2.16 -6.48
CA GLU A 127 2.13 -0.89 -5.92
C GLU A 127 1.06 -0.23 -6.81
N MET A 128 1.20 -0.31 -8.14
CA MET A 128 0.20 0.22 -9.09
C MET A 128 -1.10 -0.59 -9.05
N GLU A 129 -1.02 -1.91 -8.92
CA GLU A 129 -2.21 -2.74 -8.74
C GLU A 129 -2.90 -2.47 -7.40
N TYR A 130 -2.14 -2.26 -6.33
CA TYR A 130 -2.69 -1.90 -5.02
C TYR A 130 -3.55 -0.63 -5.11
N VAL A 131 -3.02 0.40 -5.79
CA VAL A 131 -3.74 1.66 -6.04
C VAL A 131 -5.00 1.42 -6.88
N ALA A 132 -4.90 0.67 -7.99
CA ALA A 132 -6.04 0.38 -8.84
C ALA A 132 -7.18 -0.33 -8.07
N ILE A 133 -6.86 -1.30 -7.22
CA ILE A 133 -7.85 -1.99 -6.37
C ILE A 133 -8.53 -1.00 -5.42
N ARG A 134 -7.75 -0.11 -4.82
CA ARG A 134 -8.24 0.87 -3.87
C ARG A 134 -9.16 1.90 -4.52
N GLU A 135 -8.80 2.41 -5.70
CA GLU A 135 -9.61 3.38 -6.43
C GLU A 135 -10.91 2.79 -6.99
N ASN A 136 -10.94 1.48 -7.25
CA ASN A 136 -12.13 0.78 -7.73
C ASN A 136 -13.10 0.33 -6.62
N MET A 137 -12.87 0.72 -5.36
CA MET A 137 -13.80 0.42 -4.27
C MET A 137 -15.22 0.84 -4.64
N ASN A 138 -16.17 -0.07 -4.42
CA ASN A 138 -17.60 0.15 -4.67
C ASN A 138 -17.99 0.40 -6.15
N CYS A 139 -17.08 0.41 -7.11
CA CYS A 139 -17.44 0.59 -8.52
C CYS A 139 -18.49 -0.42 -8.97
N LYS A 140 -18.30 -1.68 -8.58
CA LYS A 140 -19.24 -2.77 -8.92
C LYS A 140 -20.62 -2.57 -8.26
N GLU A 141 -20.64 -2.21 -6.98
CA GLU A 141 -21.86 -2.00 -6.20
C GLU A 141 -22.64 -0.76 -6.65
N LEU A 142 -21.94 0.24 -7.15
CA LEU A 142 -22.53 1.48 -7.66
C LEU A 142 -22.86 1.43 -9.15
N GLY A 143 -22.56 0.33 -9.84
CA GLY A 143 -22.76 0.19 -11.28
C GLY A 143 -21.91 1.15 -12.11
N ILE A 144 -20.71 1.48 -11.62
CA ILE A 144 -19.76 2.35 -12.33
C ILE A 144 -18.95 1.47 -13.27
N ASP A 145 -19.07 1.73 -14.57
CA ASP A 145 -18.40 0.94 -15.62
C ASP A 145 -16.94 1.36 -15.86
N THR A 146 -16.53 2.52 -15.33
CA THR A 146 -15.16 3.02 -15.51
C THR A 146 -14.27 2.45 -14.43
N TYR A 147 -13.45 1.46 -14.82
CA TYR A 147 -12.46 0.86 -13.94
C TYR A 147 -11.07 1.45 -14.19
N ILE A 148 -10.39 1.79 -13.10
CA ILE A 148 -8.96 2.12 -13.10
C ILE A 148 -8.18 0.80 -13.11
N THR A 149 -7.42 0.55 -14.18
CA THR A 149 -6.57 -0.62 -14.29
C THR A 149 -5.15 -0.33 -13.79
N PRO A 150 -4.37 -1.33 -13.40
CA PRO A 150 -2.95 -1.14 -13.05
C PRO A 150 -2.14 -0.50 -14.20
N GLU A 151 -2.49 -0.82 -15.45
CA GLU A 151 -1.89 -0.21 -16.65
C GLU A 151 -2.25 1.27 -16.76
N PHE A 152 -3.51 1.63 -16.46
CA PHE A 152 -3.91 3.04 -16.42
C PHE A 152 -3.11 3.81 -15.38
N VAL A 153 -2.94 3.27 -14.16
CA VAL A 153 -2.12 3.89 -13.11
C VAL A 153 -0.67 4.07 -13.60
N ARG A 154 -0.08 3.03 -14.22
CA ARG A 154 1.25 3.10 -14.84
C ARG A 154 1.33 4.25 -15.86
N ASP A 155 0.36 4.36 -16.76
CA ASP A 155 0.38 5.33 -17.83
C ASP A 155 0.22 6.77 -17.32
N GLU A 156 -0.60 6.97 -16.28
CA GLU A 156 -0.74 8.26 -15.60
C GLU A 156 0.58 8.69 -14.91
N ILE A 157 1.27 7.72 -14.25
CA ILE A 157 2.57 7.97 -13.66
C ILE A 157 3.61 8.26 -14.74
N ALA A 158 3.67 7.47 -15.82
CA ALA A 158 4.61 7.65 -16.92
C ALA A 158 4.47 9.02 -17.60
N ALA A 159 3.24 9.51 -17.71
CA ALA A 159 2.89 10.82 -18.25
C ALA A 159 3.12 11.98 -17.25
N GLY A 160 3.44 11.68 -15.99
CA GLY A 160 3.67 12.68 -14.95
C GLY A 160 2.39 13.34 -14.42
N ARG A 161 1.20 12.75 -14.65
CA ARG A 161 -0.07 13.23 -14.14
C ARG A 161 -0.41 12.67 -12.76
N ALA A 162 0.18 11.54 -12.39
CA ALA A 162 0.07 10.95 -11.05
C ALA A 162 1.45 10.73 -10.44
N VAL A 163 1.54 10.78 -9.11
CA VAL A 163 2.75 10.46 -8.35
C VAL A 163 2.40 9.34 -7.36
N LEU A 164 3.10 8.22 -7.45
CA LEU A 164 2.98 7.12 -6.50
C LEU A 164 4.21 7.11 -5.57
N PRO A 165 4.13 7.72 -4.37
CA PRO A 165 5.21 7.70 -3.41
C PRO A 165 5.31 6.31 -2.77
N ALA A 166 6.37 5.58 -3.10
CA ALA A 166 6.62 4.24 -2.60
C ALA A 166 8.10 4.08 -2.23
N ASN A 167 8.52 4.75 -1.15
CA ASN A 167 9.89 4.70 -0.67
C ASN A 167 10.30 3.26 -0.37
N ILE A 168 11.42 2.81 -0.93
CA ILE A 168 11.97 1.46 -0.72
C ILE A 168 12.45 1.23 0.72
N ASN A 169 12.75 2.31 1.46
CA ASN A 169 13.19 2.25 2.85
C ASN A 169 12.04 2.36 3.86
N HIS A 170 10.80 2.53 3.37
CA HIS A 170 9.56 2.48 4.14
C HIS A 170 8.60 1.44 3.56
N PRO A 171 9.00 0.15 3.52
CA PRO A 171 8.19 -0.91 2.93
C PRO A 171 6.93 -1.26 3.76
N GLU A 172 6.80 -0.73 4.96
CA GLU A 172 5.61 -0.81 5.81
C GLU A 172 4.48 0.10 5.35
N SER A 173 4.78 1.15 4.55
CA SER A 173 3.76 2.08 4.07
C SER A 173 2.94 1.49 2.93
N GLU A 174 1.62 1.68 3.00
CA GLU A 174 0.70 1.28 1.95
C GLU A 174 0.77 2.24 0.75
N PRO A 175 0.71 1.72 -0.50
CA PRO A 175 0.73 2.56 -1.68
C PRO A 175 -0.49 3.48 -1.79
N MET A 176 -0.24 4.75 -2.11
CA MET A 176 -1.29 5.76 -2.35
C MET A 176 -0.89 6.65 -3.53
N VAL A 177 -1.87 7.21 -4.22
CA VAL A 177 -1.72 8.24 -5.28
C VAL A 177 -2.41 9.52 -4.83
#